data_049ad1788ee697f6c0364a408f0ab7b9
#
_entry.id   049ad1788ee697f6c0364a408f0ab7b9
#
_cell.length_a   1.000
_cell.length_b   1.000
_cell.length_c   1.000
_cell.angle_alpha   90.00
_cell.angle_beta   90.00
_cell.angle_gamma   90.00
#
_symmetry.space_group_name_H-M   'P 1'
#
loop_
_entity.id
_entity.type
_entity.pdbx_description
1 polymer ?
#
loop_
_entity_poly.entity_id
_entity_poly.type
_entity_poly.pdbx_seq_one_letter_code
_entity_poly.pdbx_strand_id
1 'polypeptide(L)'
;MTHQVEIEFKTLLTREEYQRVFAFYQLDRSAFHTQTNLYFDTLDHQLKQKKFGLRIRTTEDKAELTLKSPLKEGLLETTDILSLDEAADLRENQRILFTGAVADRLIQEQIDPAAVKPFAELTTRRAEFSVTEGLLALDESWYGQSHDYELELEVSEASSGKRAFLSLLDRLHISYRPAKNKIIRALEEKLSKKSMNSSH
;
A
#
# COMPACT_ATOMS: atom_id res chain seq x y z
N MET A 1 18.95 3.44 -0.83
CA MET A 1 18.22 4.74 -0.83
C MET A 1 17.69 5.00 -2.22
N THR A 2 16.38 5.06 -2.39
CA THR A 2 15.75 5.34 -3.68
C THR A 2 14.66 6.40 -3.50
N HIS A 3 14.54 7.29 -4.49
CA HIS A 3 13.41 8.19 -4.64
C HIS A 3 12.74 7.87 -5.97
N GLN A 4 11.46 7.53 -5.95
CA GLN A 4 10.70 7.19 -7.14
C GLN A 4 9.38 7.94 -7.14
N VAL A 5 8.95 8.42 -8.30
CA VAL A 5 7.61 8.97 -8.50
C VAL A 5 6.69 7.83 -8.92
N GLU A 6 5.64 7.60 -8.15
CA GLU A 6 4.61 6.60 -8.41
C GLU A 6 3.32 7.29 -8.88
N ILE A 7 2.80 6.87 -10.02
CA ILE A 7 1.50 7.27 -10.53
C ILE A 7 0.68 6.01 -10.71
N GLU A 8 -0.32 5.81 -9.86
CA GLU A 8 -1.17 4.61 -9.90
C GLU A 8 -2.65 4.94 -10.04
N PHE A 9 -3.37 4.08 -10.76
CA PHE A 9 -4.82 4.03 -10.82
C PHE A 9 -5.30 2.70 -10.28
N LYS A 10 -6.37 2.71 -9.49
CA LYS A 10 -6.86 1.51 -8.84
C LYS A 10 -8.37 1.45 -8.73
N THR A 11 -8.88 0.23 -8.65
CA THR A 11 -10.31 -0.06 -8.47
C THR A 11 -10.48 -1.27 -7.56
N LEU A 12 -11.51 -1.23 -6.70
CA LEU A 12 -11.93 -2.43 -5.98
C LEU A 12 -12.59 -3.41 -6.95
N LEU A 13 -12.39 -4.70 -6.70
CA LEU A 13 -12.98 -5.79 -7.46
C LEU A 13 -13.96 -6.59 -6.62
N THR A 14 -14.98 -7.15 -7.25
CA THR A 14 -15.69 -8.30 -6.69
C THR A 14 -14.82 -9.56 -6.83
N ARG A 15 -15.20 -10.64 -6.14
CA ARG A 15 -14.51 -11.93 -6.27
C ARG A 15 -14.54 -12.45 -7.71
N GLU A 16 -15.67 -12.29 -8.38
CA GLU A 16 -15.86 -12.72 -9.77
C GLU A 16 -14.99 -11.91 -10.73
N GLU A 17 -14.87 -10.60 -10.50
CA GLU A 17 -13.98 -9.73 -11.29
C GLU A 17 -12.51 -10.08 -11.06
N TYR A 18 -12.10 -10.35 -9.81
CA TYR A 18 -10.76 -10.85 -9.50
C TYR A 18 -10.45 -12.14 -10.25
N GLN A 19 -11.37 -13.12 -10.22
CA GLN A 19 -11.20 -14.37 -10.95
C GLN A 19 -11.15 -14.16 -12.46
N ARG A 20 -11.89 -13.19 -13.00
CA ARG A 20 -11.86 -12.84 -14.42
C ARG A 20 -10.50 -12.28 -14.83
N VAL A 21 -9.91 -11.37 -14.05
CA VAL A 21 -8.55 -10.84 -14.28
C VAL A 21 -7.54 -11.98 -14.23
N PHE A 22 -7.62 -12.82 -13.19
CA PHE A 22 -6.76 -14.00 -13.02
C PHE A 22 -6.78 -14.91 -14.27
N ALA A 23 -7.99 -15.23 -14.77
CA ALA A 23 -8.15 -16.07 -15.95
C ALA A 23 -7.70 -15.38 -17.25
N PHE A 24 -8.02 -14.09 -17.43
CA PHE A 24 -7.69 -13.32 -18.62
C PHE A 24 -6.17 -13.24 -18.85
N TYR A 25 -5.40 -13.02 -17.79
CA TYR A 25 -3.94 -12.98 -17.85
C TYR A 25 -3.28 -14.35 -17.64
N GLN A 26 -4.07 -15.43 -17.57
CA GLN A 26 -3.59 -16.81 -17.38
C GLN A 26 -2.61 -16.93 -16.20
N LEU A 27 -2.89 -16.18 -15.12
CA LEU A 27 -2.05 -16.21 -13.92
C LEU A 27 -2.13 -17.59 -13.28
N ASP A 28 -1.06 -18.01 -12.65
CA ASP A 28 -1.02 -19.20 -11.79
C ASP A 28 -0.62 -18.81 -10.36
N ARG A 29 -0.59 -19.80 -9.47
CA ARG A 29 -0.28 -19.54 -8.06
C ARG A 29 1.15 -19.07 -7.83
N SER A 30 2.08 -19.41 -8.72
CA SER A 30 3.48 -19.02 -8.61
C SER A 30 3.72 -17.54 -8.97
N ALA A 31 2.77 -16.92 -9.69
CA ALA A 31 2.80 -15.49 -9.98
C ALA A 31 2.56 -14.62 -8.74
N PHE A 32 2.08 -15.23 -7.64
CA PHE A 32 1.73 -14.50 -6.43
C PHE A 32 2.80 -14.62 -5.36
N HIS A 33 3.09 -13.51 -4.73
CA HIS A 33 3.84 -13.44 -3.49
C HIS A 33 3.00 -12.82 -2.37
N THR A 34 3.33 -13.15 -1.15
CA THR A 34 2.68 -12.56 0.04
C THR A 34 3.56 -11.45 0.61
N GLN A 35 2.94 -10.33 0.91
CA GLN A 35 3.57 -9.20 1.58
C GLN A 35 2.74 -8.74 2.76
N THR A 36 3.42 -8.40 3.87
CA THR A 36 2.79 -7.80 5.05
C THR A 36 3.25 -6.34 5.16
N ASN A 37 2.30 -5.44 5.34
CA ASN A 37 2.54 -4.01 5.52
C ASN A 37 2.13 -3.62 6.95
N LEU A 38 3.10 -3.17 7.74
CA LEU A 38 2.87 -2.55 9.04
C LEU A 38 2.89 -1.04 8.86
N TYR A 39 1.76 -0.37 9.14
CA TYR A 39 1.57 1.06 8.94
C TYR A 39 1.80 1.86 10.22
N PHE A 40 2.38 3.04 10.05
CA PHE A 40 2.79 3.92 11.13
C PHE A 40 2.20 5.32 11.01
N ASP A 41 1.92 5.94 12.16
CA ASP A 41 1.60 7.37 12.30
C ASP A 41 2.00 7.84 13.71
N THR A 42 1.99 9.14 13.94
CA THR A 42 2.06 9.71 15.28
C THR A 42 0.72 9.59 16.00
N LEU A 43 0.70 9.68 17.32
CA LEU A 43 -0.55 9.59 18.12
C LEU A 43 -1.56 10.68 17.75
N ASP A 44 -1.08 11.85 17.35
CA ASP A 44 -1.87 13.00 16.89
C ASP A 44 -2.12 13.01 15.36
N HIS A 45 -1.77 11.91 14.66
CA HIS A 45 -2.03 11.69 13.25
C HIS A 45 -1.37 12.71 12.29
N GLN A 46 -0.13 13.13 12.55
CA GLN A 46 0.59 14.10 11.71
C GLN A 46 0.81 13.62 10.28
N LEU A 47 1.13 12.31 10.07
CA LEU A 47 1.30 11.77 8.74
C LEU A 47 -0.02 11.81 7.96
N LYS A 48 -1.12 11.39 8.58
CA LYS A 48 -2.46 11.45 7.97
C LYS A 48 -2.84 12.89 7.59
N GLN A 49 -2.57 13.88 8.44
CA GLN A 49 -2.85 15.31 8.17
C GLN A 49 -2.09 15.80 6.93
N LYS A 50 -0.84 15.33 6.73
CA LYS A 50 -0.01 15.64 5.56
C LYS A 50 -0.31 14.74 4.35
N LYS A 51 -1.25 13.78 4.49
CA LYS A 51 -1.55 12.75 3.48
C LYS A 51 -0.35 11.84 3.16
N PHE A 52 0.53 11.64 4.12
CA PHE A 52 1.67 10.74 4.02
C PHE A 52 1.24 9.31 4.35
N GLY A 53 1.89 8.34 3.74
CA GLY A 53 1.76 6.93 4.08
C GLY A 53 3.12 6.37 4.46
N LEU A 54 3.27 5.88 5.70
CA LEU A 54 4.51 5.28 6.18
C LEU A 54 4.27 3.82 6.53
N ARG A 55 5.12 2.94 6.01
CA ARG A 55 5.01 1.50 6.26
C ARG A 55 6.37 0.81 6.32
N ILE A 56 6.44 -0.27 7.07
CA ILE A 56 7.41 -1.35 6.86
C ILE A 56 6.67 -2.43 6.06
N ARG A 57 7.23 -2.81 4.91
CA ARG A 57 6.77 -3.94 4.09
C ARG A 57 7.75 -5.07 4.25
N THR A 58 7.22 -6.28 4.46
CA THR A 58 8.01 -7.51 4.54
C THR A 58 7.44 -8.53 3.57
N THR A 59 8.30 -9.15 2.78
CA THR A 59 8.04 -10.34 1.96
C THR A 59 8.84 -11.51 2.51
N GLU A 60 8.85 -12.64 1.83
CA GLU A 60 9.64 -13.82 2.22
C GLU A 60 11.16 -13.53 2.26
N ASP A 61 11.65 -12.69 1.34
CA ASP A 61 13.06 -12.45 1.08
C ASP A 61 13.53 -11.01 1.28
N LYS A 62 12.60 -10.05 1.49
CA LYS A 62 12.89 -8.62 1.49
C LYS A 62 12.12 -7.88 2.57
N ALA A 63 12.69 -6.79 3.04
CA ALA A 63 12.00 -5.81 3.84
C ALA A 63 12.40 -4.38 3.46
N GLU A 64 11.48 -3.44 3.62
CA GLU A 64 11.68 -2.04 3.31
C GLU A 64 10.86 -1.12 4.22
N LEU A 65 11.42 0.01 4.58
CA LEU A 65 10.72 1.13 5.20
C LEU A 65 10.44 2.18 4.12
N THR A 66 9.17 2.47 3.82
CA THR A 66 8.78 3.37 2.74
C THR A 66 7.86 4.47 3.25
N LEU A 67 8.21 5.72 2.92
CA LEU A 67 7.38 6.90 3.09
C LEU A 67 6.86 7.36 1.73
N LYS A 68 5.53 7.35 1.55
CA LYS A 68 4.83 7.96 0.40
C LYS A 68 4.39 9.37 0.78
N SER A 69 4.81 10.38 0.03
CA SER A 69 4.40 11.77 0.20
C SER A 69 3.78 12.33 -1.08
N PRO A 70 2.69 13.15 -0.99
CA PRO A 70 2.00 13.63 -2.18
C PRO A 70 2.84 14.60 -3.00
N LEU A 71 2.75 14.46 -4.31
CA LEU A 71 3.23 15.41 -5.31
C LEU A 71 2.02 16.09 -5.99
N LYS A 72 2.30 17.02 -6.91
CA LYS A 72 1.25 17.59 -7.77
C LYS A 72 0.56 16.50 -8.61
N GLU A 73 1.34 15.56 -9.10
CA GLU A 73 0.86 14.35 -9.77
C GLU A 73 1.61 13.15 -9.18
N GLY A 74 0.85 12.16 -8.68
CA GLY A 74 1.40 10.96 -8.07
C GLY A 74 1.92 11.15 -6.64
N LEU A 75 2.78 10.25 -6.22
CA LEU A 75 3.40 10.19 -4.90
C LEU A 75 4.92 10.10 -5.06
N LEU A 76 5.65 10.77 -4.18
CA LEU A 76 7.08 10.52 -4.00
C LEU A 76 7.25 9.40 -2.99
N GLU A 77 7.85 8.31 -3.40
CA GLU A 77 8.32 7.24 -2.52
C GLU A 77 9.76 7.49 -2.10
N THR A 78 9.98 7.48 -0.80
CA THR A 78 11.31 7.50 -0.17
C THR A 78 11.48 6.19 0.56
N THR A 79 12.51 5.40 0.22
CA THR A 79 12.66 4.03 0.72
C THR A 79 14.06 3.78 1.28
N ASP A 80 14.09 3.18 2.46
CA ASP A 80 15.25 2.55 3.08
C ASP A 80 15.06 1.03 3.04
N ILE A 81 16.04 0.32 2.47
CA ILE A 81 16.05 -1.14 2.44
C ILE A 81 16.45 -1.66 3.82
N LEU A 82 15.76 -2.67 4.30
CA LEU A 82 15.97 -3.34 5.57
C LEU A 82 16.36 -4.80 5.33
N SER A 83 17.15 -5.35 6.22
CA SER A 83 17.20 -6.79 6.39
C SER A 83 15.91 -7.30 7.06
N LEU A 84 15.64 -8.60 6.95
CA LEU A 84 14.48 -9.20 7.63
C LEU A 84 14.60 -9.09 9.16
N ASP A 85 15.82 -9.24 9.69
CA ASP A 85 16.09 -9.10 11.13
C ASP A 85 15.88 -7.68 11.64
N GLU A 86 16.31 -6.66 10.87
CA GLU A 86 16.02 -5.25 11.19
C GLU A 86 14.51 -4.98 11.19
N ALA A 87 13.79 -5.47 10.18
CA ALA A 87 12.34 -5.30 10.12
C ALA A 87 11.62 -5.98 11.29
N ALA A 88 12.10 -7.16 11.73
CA ALA A 88 11.58 -7.87 12.89
C ALA A 88 11.84 -7.09 14.20
N ASP A 89 13.06 -6.58 14.40
CA ASP A 89 13.40 -5.72 15.54
C ASP A 89 12.55 -4.45 15.61
N LEU A 90 12.40 -3.75 14.47
CA LEU A 90 11.60 -2.53 14.39
C LEU A 90 10.12 -2.79 14.72
N ARG A 91 9.58 -3.93 14.26
CA ARG A 91 8.24 -4.38 14.57
C ARG A 91 8.04 -4.69 16.05
N GLU A 92 8.94 -5.49 16.64
CA GLU A 92 8.91 -5.87 18.06
C GLU A 92 9.00 -4.65 18.97
N ASN A 93 9.90 -3.72 18.66
CA ASN A 93 10.13 -2.50 19.42
C ASN A 93 9.15 -1.37 19.06
N GLN A 94 8.19 -1.60 18.16
CA GLN A 94 7.15 -0.65 17.75
C GLN A 94 7.71 0.72 17.33
N ARG A 95 8.75 0.70 16.52
CA ARG A 95 9.47 1.90 16.06
C ARG A 95 9.87 1.79 14.59
N ILE A 96 10.36 2.88 14.03
CA ILE A 96 11.02 2.92 12.72
C ILE A 96 12.51 3.20 12.89
N LEU A 97 13.27 3.22 11.80
CA LEU A 97 14.64 3.72 11.81
C LEU A 97 14.66 5.21 12.19
N PHE A 98 15.64 5.61 13.03
CA PHE A 98 15.88 7.01 13.40
C PHE A 98 16.90 7.70 12.49
N THR A 99 17.46 6.97 11.55
CA THR A 99 18.42 7.43 10.54
C THR A 99 18.01 6.88 9.17
N GLY A 100 18.53 7.47 8.09
CA GLY A 100 18.22 7.05 6.73
C GLY A 100 17.33 8.05 6.02
N ALA A 101 17.00 7.76 4.77
CA ALA A 101 16.27 8.69 3.91
C ALA A 101 14.85 8.98 4.41
N VAL A 102 14.18 7.97 4.96
CA VAL A 102 12.82 8.13 5.51
C VAL A 102 12.85 9.00 6.76
N ALA A 103 13.78 8.73 7.69
CA ALA A 103 13.93 9.55 8.91
C ALA A 103 14.28 11.00 8.56
N ASP A 104 15.23 11.23 7.66
CA ASP A 104 15.62 12.56 7.20
C ASP A 104 14.44 13.31 6.57
N ARG A 105 13.62 12.61 5.77
CA ARG A 105 12.43 13.19 5.18
C ARG A 105 11.36 13.55 6.22
N LEU A 106 11.15 12.71 7.24
CA LEU A 106 10.23 13.02 8.35
C LEU A 106 10.69 14.24 9.13
N ILE A 107 11.99 14.36 9.43
CA ILE A 107 12.58 15.51 10.13
C ILE A 107 12.40 16.80 9.32
N GLN A 108 12.62 16.77 7.99
CA GLN A 108 12.38 17.91 7.09
C GLN A 108 10.91 18.36 7.15
N GLU A 109 10.00 17.44 7.34
CA GLU A 109 8.56 17.70 7.50
C GLU A 109 8.13 18.03 8.94
N GLN A 110 9.09 18.20 9.84
CA GLN A 110 8.89 18.50 11.27
C GLN A 110 8.15 17.38 12.04
N ILE A 111 8.34 16.14 11.61
CA ILE A 111 7.82 14.95 12.28
C ILE A 111 9.00 14.23 12.96
N ASP A 112 8.90 14.05 14.27
CA ASP A 112 9.90 13.29 15.04
C ASP A 112 9.75 11.77 14.75
N PRO A 113 10.76 11.10 14.18
CA PRO A 113 10.73 9.66 13.96
C PRO A 113 10.47 8.84 15.24
N ALA A 114 10.87 9.33 16.42
CA ALA A 114 10.65 8.65 17.69
C ALA A 114 9.17 8.68 18.15
N ALA A 115 8.39 9.68 17.68
CA ALA A 115 6.97 9.80 17.98
C ALA A 115 6.10 8.88 17.11
N VAL A 116 6.66 8.28 16.06
CA VAL A 116 5.94 7.41 15.11
C VAL A 116 5.76 6.02 15.69
N LYS A 117 4.52 5.51 15.66
CA LYS A 117 4.13 4.20 16.21
C LYS A 117 3.29 3.40 15.23
N PRO A 118 3.35 2.06 15.29
CA PRO A 118 2.50 1.23 14.44
C PRO A 118 1.03 1.34 14.87
N PHE A 119 0.13 1.40 13.89
CA PHE A 119 -1.31 1.47 14.18
C PHE A 119 -2.15 0.43 13.45
N ALA A 120 -1.72 -0.10 12.33
CA ALA A 120 -2.46 -1.09 11.57
C ALA A 120 -1.53 -2.02 10.81
N GLU A 121 -1.99 -3.24 10.55
CA GLU A 121 -1.31 -4.22 9.72
C GLU A 121 -2.25 -4.76 8.65
N LEU A 122 -1.70 -5.05 7.48
CA LEU A 122 -2.41 -5.58 6.34
C LEU A 122 -1.52 -6.58 5.61
N THR A 123 -2.05 -7.75 5.31
CA THR A 123 -1.39 -8.76 4.46
C THR A 123 -2.04 -8.77 3.09
N THR A 124 -1.23 -8.76 2.04
CA THR A 124 -1.67 -8.82 0.64
C THR A 124 -1.00 -9.98 -0.07
N ARG A 125 -1.77 -10.77 -0.79
CA ARG A 125 -1.28 -11.68 -1.81
C ARG A 125 -1.36 -10.96 -3.15
N ARG A 126 -0.22 -10.70 -3.78
CA ARG A 126 -0.08 -9.88 -4.98
C ARG A 126 0.52 -10.67 -6.13
N ALA A 127 -0.11 -10.58 -7.30
CA ALA A 127 0.55 -10.85 -8.57
C ALA A 127 0.85 -9.52 -9.25
N GLU A 128 2.10 -9.32 -9.67
CA GLU A 128 2.55 -8.10 -10.33
C GLU A 128 3.25 -8.45 -11.64
N PHE A 129 2.83 -7.84 -12.74
CA PHE A 129 3.34 -8.17 -14.07
C PHE A 129 3.18 -7.00 -15.04
N SER A 130 4.09 -6.92 -16.02
CA SER A 130 4.07 -5.89 -17.05
C SER A 130 2.97 -6.14 -18.07
N VAL A 131 2.26 -5.08 -18.43
CA VAL A 131 1.30 -5.02 -19.54
C VAL A 131 1.66 -3.84 -20.43
N THR A 132 1.03 -3.73 -21.61
CA THR A 132 1.28 -2.63 -22.56
C THR A 132 1.06 -1.26 -21.92
N GLU A 133 0.11 -1.17 -21.00
CA GLU A 133 -0.32 0.06 -20.36
C GLU A 133 0.58 0.50 -19.18
N GLY A 134 1.37 -0.44 -18.60
CA GLY A 134 2.22 -0.18 -17.44
C GLY A 134 2.50 -1.43 -16.61
N LEU A 135 2.63 -1.27 -15.30
CA LEU A 135 2.79 -2.38 -14.36
C LEU A 135 1.44 -2.63 -13.67
N LEU A 136 0.90 -3.84 -13.89
CA LEU A 136 -0.41 -4.23 -13.35
C LEU A 136 -0.21 -5.07 -12.09
N ALA A 137 -0.95 -4.74 -11.03
CA ALA A 137 -0.98 -5.52 -9.80
C ALA A 137 -2.40 -6.00 -9.50
N LEU A 138 -2.54 -7.31 -9.26
CA LEU A 138 -3.78 -7.96 -8.82
C LEU A 138 -3.61 -8.38 -7.36
N ASP A 139 -4.39 -7.76 -6.48
CA ASP A 139 -4.29 -7.88 -5.04
C ASP A 139 -5.48 -8.60 -4.41
N GLU A 140 -5.18 -9.45 -3.45
CA GLU A 140 -6.10 -10.00 -2.48
C GLU A 140 -5.59 -9.64 -1.08
N SER A 141 -6.34 -8.84 -0.31
CA SER A 141 -5.86 -8.23 0.92
C SER A 141 -6.70 -8.60 2.13
N TRP A 142 -6.03 -8.83 3.28
CA TRP A 142 -6.64 -9.14 4.57
C TRP A 142 -6.19 -8.13 5.62
N TYR A 143 -7.14 -7.56 6.35
CA TYR A 143 -6.90 -6.64 7.46
C TYR A 143 -8.02 -6.76 8.49
N GLY A 144 -7.64 -7.14 9.71
CA GLY A 144 -8.62 -7.46 10.75
C GLY A 144 -9.51 -8.65 10.37
N GLN A 145 -10.81 -8.40 10.20
CA GLN A 145 -11.79 -9.39 9.71
C GLN A 145 -12.22 -9.09 8.26
N SER A 146 -11.71 -8.02 7.69
CA SER A 146 -12.04 -7.60 6.33
C SER A 146 -11.13 -8.27 5.32
N HIS A 147 -11.70 -8.50 4.15
CA HIS A 147 -11.05 -9.12 2.99
C HIS A 147 -11.55 -8.42 1.74
N ASP A 148 -10.66 -7.97 0.88
CA ASP A 148 -11.01 -7.35 -0.39
C ASP A 148 -10.04 -7.68 -1.52
N TYR A 149 -10.45 -7.30 -2.74
CA TYR A 149 -9.69 -7.45 -3.97
C TYR A 149 -9.52 -6.09 -4.64
N GLU A 150 -8.35 -5.87 -5.25
CA GLU A 150 -8.01 -4.62 -5.91
C GLU A 150 -7.20 -4.87 -7.18
N LEU A 151 -7.43 -4.07 -8.21
CA LEU A 151 -6.60 -3.98 -9.40
C LEU A 151 -5.94 -2.62 -9.41
N GLU A 152 -4.61 -2.59 -9.53
CA GLU A 152 -3.79 -1.39 -9.59
C GLU A 152 -3.04 -1.38 -10.93
N LEU A 153 -2.92 -0.21 -11.56
CA LEU A 153 -2.06 0.02 -12.73
C LEU A 153 -1.13 1.18 -12.42
N GLU A 154 0.16 0.90 -12.33
CA GLU A 154 1.21 1.90 -12.24
C GLU A 154 1.66 2.31 -13.64
N VAL A 155 1.77 3.62 -13.86
CA VAL A 155 2.07 4.22 -15.15
C VAL A 155 3.12 5.32 -15.04
N SER A 156 3.75 5.67 -16.15
CA SER A 156 4.74 6.75 -16.21
C SER A 156 4.14 8.15 -16.37
N GLU A 157 2.87 8.26 -16.82
CA GLU A 157 2.22 9.55 -17.11
C GLU A 157 0.74 9.51 -16.74
N ALA A 158 0.27 10.50 -15.96
CA ALA A 158 -1.06 10.50 -15.36
C ALA A 158 -2.20 10.59 -16.39
N SER A 159 -2.08 11.43 -17.40
CA SER A 159 -3.21 11.71 -18.31
C SER A 159 -3.49 10.56 -19.27
N SER A 160 -2.45 9.96 -19.85
CA SER A 160 -2.56 8.76 -20.69
C SER A 160 -2.89 7.53 -19.84
N GLY A 161 -2.29 7.40 -18.66
CA GLY A 161 -2.51 6.29 -17.75
C GLY A 161 -3.95 6.18 -17.28
N LYS A 162 -4.61 7.30 -16.95
CA LYS A 162 -6.03 7.28 -16.60
C LYS A 162 -6.91 6.72 -17.72
N ARG A 163 -6.67 7.15 -18.96
CA ARG A 163 -7.41 6.63 -20.12
C ARG A 163 -7.13 5.15 -20.36
N ALA A 164 -5.86 4.76 -20.27
CA ALA A 164 -5.43 3.37 -20.41
C ALA A 164 -6.09 2.48 -19.35
N PHE A 165 -6.10 2.91 -18.10
CA PHE A 165 -6.74 2.18 -17.00
C PHE A 165 -8.25 2.00 -17.23
N LEU A 166 -8.98 3.05 -17.60
CA LEU A 166 -10.41 2.95 -17.88
C LEU A 166 -10.71 2.04 -19.07
N SER A 167 -9.90 2.11 -20.14
CA SER A 167 -10.00 1.20 -21.30
C SER A 167 -9.71 -0.25 -20.92
N LEU A 168 -8.74 -0.48 -20.01
CA LEU A 168 -8.44 -1.80 -19.47
C LEU A 168 -9.64 -2.37 -18.70
N LEU A 169 -10.26 -1.56 -17.83
CA LEU A 169 -11.45 -1.99 -17.08
C LEU A 169 -12.61 -2.35 -18.00
N ASP A 170 -12.86 -1.54 -19.04
CA ASP A 170 -13.91 -1.83 -20.03
C ASP A 170 -13.65 -3.16 -20.75
N ARG A 171 -12.43 -3.40 -21.23
CA ARG A 171 -12.01 -4.66 -21.87
C ARG A 171 -12.20 -5.88 -20.96
N LEU A 172 -12.01 -5.70 -19.66
CA LEU A 172 -12.16 -6.76 -18.65
C LEU A 172 -13.60 -6.85 -18.11
N HIS A 173 -14.53 -5.99 -18.56
CA HIS A 173 -15.88 -5.85 -18.05
C HIS A 173 -15.92 -5.63 -16.53
N ILE A 174 -15.08 -4.71 -16.05
CA ILE A 174 -14.98 -4.32 -14.64
C ILE A 174 -15.56 -2.92 -14.47
N SER A 175 -16.47 -2.77 -13.52
CA SER A 175 -16.97 -1.46 -13.15
C SER A 175 -15.96 -0.71 -12.28
N TYR A 176 -15.68 0.54 -12.62
CA TYR A 176 -14.78 1.37 -11.80
C TYR A 176 -15.42 1.66 -10.44
N ARG A 177 -14.74 1.27 -9.36
CA ARG A 177 -15.10 1.54 -7.97
C ARG A 177 -13.90 2.21 -7.29
N PRO A 178 -13.99 3.51 -6.96
CA PRO A 178 -12.90 4.20 -6.27
C PRO A 178 -12.45 3.44 -5.03
N ALA A 179 -11.16 3.11 -4.95
CA ALA A 179 -10.57 2.47 -3.79
C ALA A 179 -9.92 3.52 -2.88
N LYS A 180 -10.30 3.56 -1.60
CA LYS A 180 -9.50 4.25 -0.60
C LYS A 180 -8.14 3.54 -0.48
N ASN A 181 -7.10 4.29 -0.14
CA ASN A 181 -5.78 3.68 0.09
C ASN A 181 -5.87 2.59 1.16
N LYS A 182 -5.10 1.51 0.99
CA LYS A 182 -5.08 0.36 1.90
C LYS A 182 -4.89 0.75 3.36
N ILE A 183 -4.02 1.74 3.62
CA ILE A 183 -3.79 2.30 4.97
C ILE A 183 -5.07 2.88 5.59
N ILE A 184 -5.92 3.56 4.79
CA ILE A 184 -7.17 4.15 5.29
C ILE A 184 -8.18 3.04 5.59
N ARG A 185 -8.30 2.03 4.73
CA ARG A 185 -9.19 0.86 4.95
C ARG A 185 -8.81 0.09 6.21
N ALA A 186 -7.51 -0.16 6.41
CA ALA A 186 -7.02 -0.84 7.62
C ALA A 186 -7.27 -0.02 8.91
N LEU A 187 -7.17 1.31 8.83
CA LEU A 187 -7.47 2.19 9.96
C LEU A 187 -8.97 2.20 10.29
N GLU A 188 -9.84 2.32 9.28
CA GLU A 188 -11.30 2.32 9.44
C GLU A 188 -11.78 1.01 10.10
N GLU A 189 -11.26 -0.13 9.67
CA GLU A 189 -11.54 -1.43 10.27
C GLU A 189 -11.13 -1.50 11.75
N LYS A 190 -9.96 -0.96 12.10
CA LYS A 190 -9.50 -0.91 13.49
C LYS A 190 -10.39 -0.02 14.37
N LEU A 191 -10.85 1.10 13.84
CA LEU A 191 -11.71 2.04 14.57
C LEU A 191 -13.12 1.46 14.78
N SER A 192 -13.68 0.77 13.78
CA SER A 192 -14.99 0.11 13.90
C SER A 192 -15.02 -0.93 15.03
N LYS A 193 -13.92 -1.69 15.18
CA LYS A 193 -13.78 -2.66 16.29
C LYS A 193 -13.72 -2.01 17.66
N LYS A 194 -13.05 -0.86 17.80
CA LYS A 194 -12.99 -0.15 19.07
C LYS A 194 -14.36 0.34 19.51
N SER A 195 -15.19 0.84 18.58
CA SER A 195 -16.54 1.30 18.88
C SER A 195 -17.47 0.16 19.31
N MET A 196 -17.35 -1.02 18.72
CA MET A 196 -18.15 -2.20 19.10
C MET A 196 -17.78 -2.75 20.49
N ASN A 197 -16.48 -2.70 20.86
CA ASN A 197 -16.02 -3.19 22.16
C ASN A 197 -16.23 -2.18 23.31
N SER A 198 -16.51 -0.91 23.01
CA SER A 198 -16.78 0.14 24.00
C SER A 198 -18.27 0.24 24.37
N SER A 199 -19.13 -0.57 23.73
CA SER A 199 -20.57 -0.59 23.92
C SER A 199 -21.05 -1.78 24.78
N HIS A 200 -20.11 -2.47 25.45
CA HIS A 200 -20.33 -3.55 26.42
C HIS A 200 -19.62 -3.18 27.71
#